data_e2284b1d025d5b6d0d57b9a4af6a44b6
#
_entry.id   e2284b1d025d5b6d0d57b9a4af6a44b6
#
_cell.length_a   1.000
_cell.length_b   1.000
_cell.length_c   1.000
_cell.angle_alpha   90.00
_cell.angle_beta   90.00
_cell.angle_gamma   90.00
#
_symmetry.space_group_name_H-M   'P 1'
#
loop_
_entity.id
_entity.type
_entity.pdbx_description
1 polymer ?
#
loop_
_entity_poly.entity_id
_entity_poly.type
_entity_poly.pdbx_seq_one_letter_code
_entity_poly.pdbx_strand_id
1 'polypeptide(L)'
;ISVETPNHELHVPSDEENLDGLNFLAGKRVDEVNKMAELGTQLAHVDGGVPNMRVSVPKLNEYYLGQLIYFFEKACGISGYLLEINPFNQPGVEAYKKNMFALLNKPGYEEETKAIQARLK
;
A
#
# COMPACT_ATOMS: atom_id res chain seq x y z
N ILE A 1 -8.53 -3.31 -4.05
CA ILE A 1 -8.15 -3.59 -5.45
C ILE A 1 -8.62 -4.99 -5.78
N SER A 2 -9.34 -5.16 -6.87
CA SER A 2 -9.91 -6.44 -7.31
C SER A 2 -9.39 -6.82 -8.70
N VAL A 3 -9.03 -8.08 -8.88
CA VAL A 3 -8.66 -8.66 -10.19
C VAL A 3 -9.89 -9.37 -10.76
N GLU A 4 -10.31 -8.98 -11.98
CA GLU A 4 -11.54 -9.53 -12.59
C GLU A 4 -11.36 -10.98 -13.04
N THR A 5 -10.25 -11.27 -13.73
CA THR A 5 -9.96 -12.60 -14.26
C THR A 5 -8.67 -13.14 -13.63
N PRO A 6 -8.73 -14.25 -12.89
CA PRO A 6 -7.54 -14.87 -12.32
C PRO A 6 -6.68 -15.50 -13.42
N ASN A 7 -5.37 -15.59 -13.19
CA ASN A 7 -4.44 -16.24 -14.11
C ASN A 7 -4.56 -17.77 -14.06
N HIS A 8 -4.97 -18.30 -12.92
CA HIS A 8 -5.13 -19.72 -12.65
C HIS A 8 -6.40 -19.97 -11.84
N GLU A 9 -7.05 -21.08 -12.11
CA GLU A 9 -8.19 -21.53 -11.33
C GLU A 9 -7.73 -22.61 -10.34
N LEU A 10 -7.87 -22.31 -9.06
CA LEU A 10 -7.63 -23.25 -7.99
C LEU A 10 -8.95 -23.53 -7.28
N HIS A 11 -9.21 -24.81 -7.00
CA HIS A 11 -10.41 -25.22 -6.26
C HIS A 11 -10.02 -25.72 -4.88
N VAL A 12 -10.85 -25.43 -3.91
CA VAL A 12 -10.68 -25.93 -2.53
C VAL A 12 -10.93 -27.44 -2.53
N PRO A 13 -9.97 -28.25 -2.07
CA PRO A 13 -10.19 -29.69 -1.94
C PRO A 13 -11.17 -29.99 -0.79
N SER A 14 -11.75 -31.18 -0.81
CA SER A 14 -12.43 -31.72 0.39
C SER A 14 -11.44 -32.46 1.29
N ASP A 15 -11.66 -32.40 2.59
CA ASP A 15 -10.95 -33.17 3.59
C ASP A 15 -11.90 -34.20 4.21
N GLU A 16 -11.51 -35.48 4.26
CA GLU A 16 -12.36 -36.54 4.78
C GLU A 16 -12.67 -36.36 6.28
N GLU A 17 -11.72 -35.83 7.05
CA GLU A 17 -11.87 -35.63 8.48
C GLU A 17 -12.56 -34.30 8.83
N ASN A 18 -12.54 -33.32 7.93
CA ASN A 18 -13.15 -31.99 8.11
C ASN A 18 -12.81 -31.33 9.46
N LEU A 19 -11.55 -31.47 9.90
CA LEU A 19 -11.12 -31.00 11.22
C LEU A 19 -11.22 -29.49 11.42
N ASP A 20 -11.08 -28.74 10.33
CA ASP A 20 -11.19 -27.29 10.31
C ASP A 20 -12.64 -26.77 10.06
N GLY A 21 -13.57 -27.68 9.75
CA GLY A 21 -14.95 -27.34 9.43
C GLY A 21 -15.14 -26.63 8.10
N LEU A 22 -14.14 -26.61 7.20
CA LEU A 22 -14.16 -25.84 5.97
C LEU A 22 -14.68 -26.58 4.73
N ASN A 23 -15.16 -27.83 4.87
CA ASN A 23 -15.67 -28.59 3.72
C ASN A 23 -16.87 -27.94 3.01
N PHE A 24 -17.54 -26.96 3.62
CA PHE A 24 -18.58 -26.18 2.93
C PHE A 24 -17.99 -25.32 1.79
N LEU A 25 -16.66 -25.12 1.72
CA LEU A 25 -15.95 -24.48 0.64
C LEU A 25 -15.49 -25.46 -0.44
N ALA A 26 -15.55 -26.77 -0.19
CA ALA A 26 -15.05 -27.77 -1.12
C ALA A 26 -15.66 -27.61 -2.53
N GLY A 27 -14.82 -27.67 -3.56
CA GLY A 27 -15.19 -27.47 -4.95
C GLY A 27 -15.34 -25.98 -5.37
N LYS A 28 -15.40 -25.03 -4.44
CA LYS A 28 -15.43 -23.61 -4.79
C LYS A 28 -14.06 -23.14 -5.25
N ARG A 29 -14.05 -22.16 -6.14
CA ARG A 29 -12.81 -21.52 -6.58
C ARG A 29 -12.27 -20.59 -5.49
N VAL A 30 -10.96 -20.61 -5.28
CA VAL A 30 -10.28 -19.76 -4.28
C VAL A 30 -10.51 -18.27 -4.57
N ASP A 31 -10.51 -17.85 -5.84
CA ASP A 31 -10.79 -16.46 -6.21
C ASP A 31 -12.24 -16.04 -5.94
N GLU A 32 -13.19 -16.96 -6.04
CA GLU A 32 -14.59 -16.70 -5.67
C GLU A 32 -14.75 -16.52 -4.16
N VAL A 33 -14.09 -17.36 -3.37
CA VAL A 33 -14.06 -17.22 -1.91
C VAL A 33 -13.45 -15.88 -1.51
N ASN A 34 -12.36 -15.48 -2.15
CA ASN A 34 -11.73 -14.17 -1.94
C ASN A 34 -12.66 -13.01 -2.30
N LYS A 35 -13.42 -13.10 -3.40
CA LYS A 35 -14.40 -12.08 -3.78
C LYS A 35 -15.54 -11.96 -2.76
N MET A 36 -15.96 -13.07 -2.17
CA MET A 36 -16.98 -13.04 -1.09
C MET A 36 -16.43 -12.39 0.18
N ALA A 37 -15.17 -12.62 0.53
CA ALA A 37 -14.51 -11.94 1.63
C ALA A 37 -14.39 -10.41 1.39
N GLU A 38 -14.02 -10.00 0.17
CA GLU A 38 -14.01 -8.59 -0.25
C GLU A 38 -15.40 -7.96 -0.08
N LEU A 39 -16.42 -8.60 -0.61
CA LEU A 39 -17.80 -8.10 -0.57
C LEU A 39 -18.32 -8.01 0.87
N GLY A 40 -18.08 -9.04 1.69
CA GLY A 40 -18.47 -9.02 3.11
C GLY A 40 -17.83 -7.88 3.88
N THR A 41 -16.55 -7.61 3.60
CA THR A 41 -15.82 -6.47 4.20
C THR A 41 -16.42 -5.13 3.76
N GLN A 42 -16.74 -4.97 2.47
CA GLN A 42 -17.35 -3.75 1.95
C GLN A 42 -18.71 -3.49 2.59
N LEU A 43 -19.56 -4.52 2.72
CA LEU A 43 -20.87 -4.40 3.38
C LEU A 43 -20.73 -3.95 4.83
N ALA A 44 -19.81 -4.56 5.58
CA ALA A 44 -19.56 -4.17 6.97
C ALA A 44 -19.07 -2.72 7.11
N HIS A 45 -18.22 -2.25 6.18
CA HIS A 45 -17.76 -0.86 6.16
C HIS A 45 -18.92 0.11 5.85
N VAL A 46 -19.75 -0.22 4.86
CA VAL A 46 -20.93 0.61 4.51
C VAL A 46 -21.90 0.71 5.67
N ASP A 47 -22.20 -0.40 6.32
CA ASP A 47 -23.06 -0.45 7.50
C ASP A 47 -22.49 0.36 8.68
N GLY A 48 -21.16 0.40 8.78
CA GLY A 48 -20.43 1.24 9.74
C GLY A 48 -20.28 2.72 9.34
N GLY A 49 -20.86 3.15 8.21
CA GLY A 49 -20.76 4.53 7.72
C GLY A 49 -19.42 4.89 7.06
N VAL A 50 -18.60 3.91 6.73
CA VAL A 50 -17.27 4.15 6.09
C VAL A 50 -17.43 4.07 4.57
N PRO A 51 -17.07 5.15 3.82
CA PRO A 51 -17.10 5.11 2.36
C PRO A 51 -16.06 4.15 1.80
N ASN A 52 -16.43 3.44 0.73
CA ASN A 52 -15.56 2.49 0.04
C ASN A 52 -15.26 2.94 -1.38
N MET A 53 -14.04 2.69 -1.83
CA MET A 53 -13.64 2.82 -3.21
C MET A 53 -13.09 1.49 -3.72
N ARG A 54 -13.48 1.11 -4.92
CA ARG A 54 -12.99 -0.11 -5.57
C ARG A 54 -12.20 0.24 -6.82
N VAL A 55 -11.01 -0.32 -6.93
CA VAL A 55 -10.19 -0.27 -8.14
C VAL A 55 -10.16 -1.68 -8.73
N SER A 56 -10.74 -1.84 -9.92
CA SER A 56 -10.74 -3.12 -10.63
C SER A 56 -9.69 -3.12 -11.73
N VAL A 57 -8.95 -4.22 -11.84
CA VAL A 57 -8.01 -4.47 -12.95
C VAL A 57 -8.45 -5.74 -13.69
N PRO A 58 -8.41 -5.76 -15.05
CA PRO A 58 -8.94 -6.89 -15.82
C PRO A 58 -8.25 -8.22 -15.53
N LYS A 59 -6.92 -8.21 -15.34
CA LYS A 59 -6.12 -9.39 -15.00
C LYS A 59 -4.78 -9.00 -14.42
N LEU A 60 -4.12 -9.95 -13.77
CA LEU A 60 -2.81 -9.74 -13.17
C LEU A 60 -1.72 -10.05 -14.21
N ASN A 61 -1.13 -9.00 -14.77
CA ASN A 61 0.04 -9.05 -15.63
C ASN A 61 0.86 -7.76 -15.49
N GLU A 62 2.02 -7.72 -16.13
CA GLU A 62 2.99 -6.62 -16.03
C GLU A 62 2.39 -5.29 -16.50
N TYR A 63 1.55 -5.32 -17.53
CA TYR A 63 0.92 -4.14 -18.09
C TYR A 63 -0.05 -3.48 -17.08
N TYR A 64 -0.98 -4.26 -16.53
CA TYR A 64 -1.93 -3.73 -15.55
C TYR A 64 -1.28 -3.40 -14.21
N LEU A 65 -0.22 -4.13 -13.82
CA LEU A 65 0.57 -3.77 -12.65
C LEU A 65 1.24 -2.41 -12.83
N GLY A 66 1.86 -2.15 -13.99
CA GLY A 66 2.45 -0.85 -14.31
C GLY A 66 1.42 0.28 -14.30
N GLN A 67 0.22 0.05 -14.86
CA GLN A 67 -0.88 1.02 -14.80
C GLN A 67 -1.32 1.30 -13.37
N LEU A 68 -1.42 0.28 -12.52
CA LEU A 68 -1.83 0.42 -11.12
C LEU A 68 -0.81 1.24 -10.33
N ILE A 69 0.48 0.97 -10.49
CA ILE A 69 1.57 1.75 -9.87
C ILE A 69 1.46 3.21 -10.30
N TYR A 70 1.42 3.47 -11.60
CA TYR A 70 1.32 4.82 -12.14
C TYR A 70 0.06 5.56 -11.69
N PHE A 71 -1.07 4.85 -11.57
CA PHE A 71 -2.31 5.41 -11.05
C PHE A 71 -2.12 5.99 -9.64
N PHE A 72 -1.49 5.23 -8.74
CA PHE A 72 -1.27 5.71 -7.36
C PHE A 72 -0.20 6.80 -7.29
N GLU A 73 0.87 6.72 -8.07
CA GLU A 73 1.88 7.77 -8.15
C GLU A 73 1.27 9.09 -8.63
N LYS A 74 0.46 9.03 -9.69
CA LYS A 74 -0.24 10.20 -10.22
C LYS A 74 -1.27 10.74 -9.24
N ALA A 75 -2.03 9.88 -8.58
CA ALA A 75 -2.99 10.28 -7.55
C ALA A 75 -2.29 10.98 -6.38
N CYS A 76 -1.13 10.47 -5.94
CA CYS A 76 -0.31 11.11 -4.92
C CYS A 76 0.16 12.51 -5.36
N GLY A 77 0.68 12.65 -6.58
CA GLY A 77 1.07 13.96 -7.12
C GLY A 77 -0.10 14.95 -7.17
N ILE A 78 -1.26 14.51 -7.67
CA ILE A 78 -2.46 15.35 -7.73
C ILE A 78 -2.94 15.74 -6.33
N SER A 79 -2.96 14.82 -5.38
CA SER A 79 -3.35 15.12 -3.99
C SER A 79 -2.43 16.14 -3.34
N GLY A 80 -1.13 16.08 -3.61
CA GLY A 80 -0.16 17.09 -3.16
C GLY A 80 -0.49 18.49 -3.70
N TYR A 81 -0.81 18.60 -4.98
CA TYR A 81 -1.23 19.87 -5.56
C TYR A 81 -2.56 20.39 -4.99
N LEU A 82 -3.52 19.50 -4.73
CA LEU A 82 -4.78 19.89 -4.08
C LEU A 82 -4.59 20.38 -2.64
N LEU A 83 -3.54 19.92 -1.97
CA LEU A 83 -3.12 20.38 -0.64
C LEU A 83 -2.17 21.59 -0.70
N GLU A 84 -1.93 22.15 -1.89
CA GLU A 84 -1.03 23.28 -2.11
C GLU A 84 0.42 23.04 -1.65
N ILE A 85 0.88 21.79 -1.68
CA ILE A 85 2.25 21.41 -1.35
C ILE A 85 2.98 20.90 -2.61
N ASN A 86 4.31 20.99 -2.60
CA ASN A 86 5.12 20.39 -3.65
C ASN A 86 5.27 18.86 -3.36
N PRO A 87 4.65 17.97 -4.16
CA PRO A 87 4.71 16.52 -3.92
C PRO A 87 6.07 15.91 -4.31
N PHE A 88 6.96 16.66 -4.94
CA PHE A 88 8.25 16.18 -5.45
C PHE A 88 9.45 16.59 -4.61
N ASN A 89 9.25 17.19 -3.43
CA ASN A 89 10.32 17.49 -2.50
C ASN A 89 10.13 16.72 -1.17
N GLN A 90 11.20 16.62 -0.41
CA GLN A 90 11.21 15.93 0.88
C GLN A 90 11.99 16.75 1.92
N PRO A 91 11.51 17.97 2.30
CA PRO A 91 12.27 18.86 3.16
C PRO A 91 12.64 18.23 4.51
N GLY A 92 11.79 17.37 5.07
CA GLY A 92 12.09 16.62 6.31
C GLY A 92 13.25 15.65 6.16
N VAL A 93 13.35 14.97 5.02
CA VAL A 93 14.45 14.04 4.73
C VAL A 93 15.76 14.82 4.50
N GLU A 94 15.70 15.95 3.83
CA GLU A 94 16.89 16.79 3.63
C GLU A 94 17.39 17.39 4.96
N ALA A 95 16.50 17.79 5.85
CA ALA A 95 16.86 18.25 7.19
C ALA A 95 17.53 17.11 8.00
N TYR A 96 16.97 15.90 7.96
CA TYR A 96 17.58 14.74 8.61
C TYR A 96 18.99 14.44 8.07
N LYS A 97 19.16 14.43 6.73
CA LYS A 97 20.47 14.20 6.11
C LYS A 97 21.51 15.25 6.52
N LYS A 98 21.12 16.53 6.52
CA LYS A 98 22.00 17.62 7.01
C LYS A 98 22.45 17.38 8.43
N ASN A 99 21.52 17.06 9.32
CA ASN A 99 21.83 16.77 10.73
C ASN A 99 22.77 15.57 10.85
N MET A 100 22.53 14.50 10.09
CA MET A 100 23.40 13.33 10.08
C MET A 100 24.81 13.66 9.59
N PHE A 101 24.95 14.45 8.50
CA PHE A 101 26.24 14.88 7.98
C PHE A 101 27.02 15.73 8.99
N ALA A 102 26.32 16.63 9.69
CA ALA A 102 26.91 17.45 10.76
C ALA A 102 27.39 16.59 11.93
N LEU A 103 26.58 15.64 12.40
CA LEU A 103 26.93 14.72 13.48
C LEU A 103 28.13 13.81 13.14
N LEU A 104 28.30 13.46 11.88
CA LEU A 104 29.40 12.66 11.38
C LEU A 104 30.65 13.50 10.99
N ASN A 105 30.63 14.81 11.27
CA ASN A 105 31.71 15.76 10.96
C ASN A 105 32.09 15.72 9.46
N LYS A 106 31.10 15.64 8.56
CA LYS A 106 31.34 15.64 7.12
C LYS A 106 32.01 16.95 6.69
N PRO A 107 33.07 16.91 5.89
CA PRO A 107 33.70 18.12 5.33
C PRO A 107 32.66 19.01 4.62
N GLY A 108 32.72 20.33 4.89
CA GLY A 108 31.78 21.32 4.38
C GLY A 108 30.50 21.50 5.24
N TYR A 109 30.45 20.88 6.44
CA TYR A 109 29.34 21.00 7.41
C TYR A 109 29.84 21.46 8.79
N GLU A 110 30.96 22.19 8.84
CA GLU A 110 31.67 22.58 10.08
C GLU A 110 30.78 23.47 10.98
N GLU A 111 30.02 24.40 10.41
CA GLU A 111 29.14 25.31 11.17
C GLU A 111 27.94 24.56 11.73
N GLU A 112 27.30 23.69 10.90
CA GLU A 112 26.20 22.84 11.36
C GLU A 112 26.65 21.86 12.44
N THR A 113 27.87 21.34 12.34
CA THR A 113 28.48 20.46 13.35
C THR A 113 28.59 21.19 14.69
N LYS A 114 29.13 22.40 14.72
CA LYS A 114 29.24 23.22 15.95
C LYS A 114 27.86 23.52 16.54
N ALA A 115 26.89 23.89 15.67
CA ALA A 115 25.54 24.22 16.08
C ALA A 115 24.83 23.01 16.74
N ILE A 116 24.96 21.82 16.15
CA ILE A 116 24.35 20.60 16.70
C ILE A 116 25.02 20.17 17.99
N GLN A 117 26.35 20.21 18.08
CA GLN A 117 27.09 19.88 19.31
C GLN A 117 26.73 20.80 20.46
N ALA A 118 26.47 22.09 20.20
CA ALA A 118 26.00 23.04 21.23
C ALA A 118 24.60 22.70 21.77
N ARG A 119 23.76 22.05 20.96
CA ARG A 119 22.38 21.63 21.35
C ARG A 119 22.35 20.31 22.14
N LEU A 120 23.41 19.50 22.04
CA LEU A 120 23.50 18.20 22.72
C LEU A 120 24.19 18.27 24.08
N LYS A 121 24.73 19.40 24.43
CA LYS A 121 25.28 19.71 25.80
C LYS A 121 24.19 20.20 26.71
#